data_dad747ac3fa9f01931537c0c7febb97c
#
_entry.id   dad747ac3fa9f01931537c0c7febb97c
#
_cell.length_a   1.000
_cell.length_b   1.000
_cell.length_c   1.000
_cell.angle_alpha   90.00
_cell.angle_beta   90.00
_cell.angle_gamma   90.00
#
_symmetry.space_group_name_H-M   'P 1'
#
loop_
_entity.id
_entity.type
_entity.pdbx_description
1 polymer ?
#
loop_
_entity_poly.entity_id
_entity_poly.type
_entity_poly.pdbx_seq_one_letter_code
_entity_poly.pdbx_strand_id
1 'polypeptide(L)'
;MNPLVSAAADSPPTTLHAELRTLIANSRQRLAGAVNAELTRLYWSVGERLRTEVLGGADRARYGDQLIQRVGEQLAQEFGRGFEAKNLRRMVQFAQAFPQPEIVATLSRQLSWSHFVNLLPLKTEA
;
A
#
# COMPACT_ATOMS: atom_id res chain seq x y z
N MET A 1 -7.19 -41.65 -20.93
CA MET A 1 -6.11 -40.84 -21.48
C MET A 1 -6.17 -39.45 -20.91
N ASN A 2 -5.01 -38.92 -20.58
CA ASN A 2 -4.92 -37.57 -20.01
C ASN A 2 -5.17 -36.54 -21.12
N PRO A 3 -6.20 -35.65 -20.98
CA PRO A 3 -6.45 -34.64 -22.00
C PRO A 3 -5.28 -33.69 -22.25
N LEU A 4 -4.46 -33.41 -21.21
CA LEU A 4 -3.29 -32.56 -21.37
C LEU A 4 -2.23 -33.23 -22.26
N VAL A 5 -2.06 -34.54 -22.14
CA VAL A 5 -1.12 -35.27 -22.98
C VAL A 5 -1.59 -35.25 -24.42
N SER A 6 -2.89 -35.44 -24.64
CA SER A 6 -3.47 -35.40 -25.98
C SER A 6 -3.31 -34.00 -26.59
N ALA A 7 -3.60 -32.99 -25.82
CA ALA A 7 -3.44 -31.58 -26.27
C ALA A 7 -1.97 -31.27 -26.57
N ALA A 8 -1.06 -31.77 -25.75
CA ALA A 8 0.36 -31.55 -25.94
C ALA A 8 0.88 -32.25 -27.21
N ALA A 9 0.28 -33.41 -27.57
CA ALA A 9 0.64 -34.10 -28.79
C ALA A 9 0.24 -33.31 -30.04
N ASP A 10 -0.89 -32.60 -29.98
CA ASP A 10 -1.41 -31.83 -31.09
C ASP A 10 -0.97 -30.36 -31.10
N SER A 11 -0.56 -29.84 -29.94
CA SER A 11 -0.19 -28.44 -29.78
C SER A 11 1.32 -28.28 -29.78
N PRO A 12 1.84 -27.20 -30.38
CA PRO A 12 3.28 -26.93 -30.29
C PRO A 12 3.72 -26.75 -28.83
N PRO A 13 4.93 -27.15 -28.46
CA PRO A 13 5.45 -26.89 -27.11
C PRO A 13 5.40 -25.43 -26.71
N THR A 14 5.53 -24.50 -27.68
CA THR A 14 5.44 -23.06 -27.45
C THR A 14 4.06 -22.64 -26.96
N THR A 15 2.99 -23.30 -27.43
CA THR A 15 1.63 -23.02 -26.98
C THR A 15 1.44 -23.41 -25.52
N LEU A 16 1.91 -24.56 -25.12
CA LEU A 16 1.86 -25.00 -23.74
C LEU A 16 2.65 -24.06 -22.85
N HIS A 17 3.84 -23.69 -23.29
CA HIS A 17 4.68 -22.75 -22.56
C HIS A 17 3.97 -21.40 -22.36
N ALA A 18 3.31 -20.89 -23.42
CA ALA A 18 2.58 -19.64 -23.34
C ALA A 18 1.41 -19.71 -22.34
N GLU A 19 0.69 -20.83 -22.34
CA GLU A 19 -0.41 -21.03 -21.41
C GLU A 19 0.08 -21.03 -19.95
N LEU A 20 1.16 -21.76 -19.68
CA LEU A 20 1.73 -21.81 -18.34
C LEU A 20 2.27 -20.45 -17.91
N ARG A 21 2.92 -19.74 -18.81
CA ARG A 21 3.41 -18.41 -18.54
C ARG A 21 2.27 -17.48 -18.13
N THR A 22 1.15 -17.54 -18.83
CA THR A 22 -0.02 -16.70 -18.52
C THR A 22 -0.58 -17.03 -17.14
N LEU A 23 -0.68 -18.32 -16.81
CA LEU A 23 -1.14 -18.73 -15.48
C LEU A 23 -0.24 -18.19 -14.37
N ILE A 24 1.06 -18.31 -14.56
CA ILE A 24 2.02 -17.83 -13.57
C ILE A 24 1.98 -16.30 -13.44
N ALA A 25 1.96 -15.60 -14.57
CA ALA A 25 1.94 -14.14 -14.56
C ALA A 25 0.68 -13.60 -13.89
N ASN A 26 -0.48 -14.20 -14.17
CA ASN A 26 -1.74 -13.77 -13.55
C ASN A 26 -1.73 -14.01 -12.03
N SER A 27 -1.18 -15.15 -11.61
CA SER A 27 -1.07 -15.47 -10.19
C SER A 27 -0.18 -14.45 -9.45
N ARG A 28 0.98 -14.15 -10.05
CA ARG A 28 1.89 -13.15 -9.47
C ARG A 28 1.26 -11.78 -9.38
N GLN A 29 0.51 -11.39 -10.40
CA GLN A 29 -0.15 -10.09 -10.41
C GLN A 29 -1.21 -9.99 -9.31
N ARG A 30 -1.99 -11.04 -9.11
CA ARG A 30 -2.98 -11.07 -8.02
C ARG A 30 -2.31 -10.98 -6.66
N LEU A 31 -1.20 -11.69 -6.47
CA LEU A 31 -0.47 -11.65 -5.22
C LEU A 31 0.11 -10.27 -4.96
N ALA A 32 0.70 -9.64 -5.98
CA ALA A 32 1.24 -8.29 -5.86
C ALA A 32 0.14 -7.29 -5.51
N GLY A 33 -1.05 -7.44 -6.08
CA GLY A 33 -2.19 -6.60 -5.75
C GLY A 33 -2.62 -6.76 -4.30
N ALA A 34 -2.64 -8.00 -3.80
CA ALA A 34 -2.99 -8.27 -2.40
C ALA A 34 -1.96 -7.66 -1.44
N VAL A 35 -0.67 -7.77 -1.76
CA VAL A 35 0.39 -7.18 -0.95
C VAL A 35 0.27 -5.65 -0.93
N ASN A 36 0.03 -5.04 -2.10
CA ASN A 36 -0.14 -3.60 -2.18
C ASN A 36 -1.34 -3.11 -1.37
N ALA A 37 -2.45 -3.85 -1.42
CA ALA A 37 -3.64 -3.50 -0.64
C ALA A 37 -3.35 -3.56 0.86
N GLU A 38 -2.65 -4.60 1.31
CA GLU A 38 -2.32 -4.75 2.72
C GLU A 38 -1.39 -3.64 3.20
N LEU A 39 -0.36 -3.30 2.41
CA LEU A 39 0.55 -2.23 2.74
C LEU A 39 -0.16 -0.88 2.81
N THR A 40 -1.03 -0.60 1.86
CA THR A 40 -1.80 0.66 1.84
C THR A 40 -2.68 0.78 3.08
N ARG A 41 -3.34 -0.31 3.47
CA ARG A 41 -4.17 -0.34 4.68
C ARG A 41 -3.33 -0.14 5.93
N LEU A 42 -2.14 -0.74 5.97
CA LEU A 42 -1.21 -0.56 7.08
C LEU A 42 -0.81 0.91 7.20
N TYR A 43 -0.44 1.54 6.11
CA TYR A 43 -0.04 2.94 6.11
C TYR A 43 -1.17 3.85 6.55
N TRP A 44 -2.39 3.54 6.12
CA TRP A 44 -3.56 4.28 6.59
C TRP A 44 -3.75 4.13 8.11
N SER A 45 -3.61 2.91 8.62
CA SER A 45 -3.78 2.64 10.05
C SER A 45 -2.72 3.35 10.89
N VAL A 46 -1.47 3.36 10.42
CA VAL A 46 -0.39 4.08 11.08
C VAL A 46 -0.70 5.58 11.09
N GLY A 47 -1.10 6.12 9.94
CA GLY A 47 -1.44 7.52 9.83
C GLY A 47 -2.60 7.91 10.72
N GLU A 48 -3.63 7.10 10.77
CA GLU A 48 -4.79 7.35 11.63
C GLU A 48 -4.42 7.32 13.11
N ARG A 49 -3.60 6.36 13.51
CA ARG A 49 -3.15 6.29 14.90
C ARG A 49 -2.31 7.49 15.30
N LEU A 50 -1.40 7.92 14.43
CA LEU A 50 -0.61 9.12 14.69
C LEU A 50 -1.49 10.36 14.73
N ARG A 51 -2.44 10.47 13.81
CA ARG A 51 -3.36 11.60 13.75
C ARG A 51 -4.13 11.76 15.06
N THR A 52 -4.65 10.67 15.60
CA THR A 52 -5.41 10.74 16.85
C THR A 52 -4.52 11.11 18.04
N GLU A 53 -3.26 10.68 18.03
CA GLU A 53 -2.34 11.00 19.10
C GLU A 53 -1.99 12.47 19.15
N VAL A 54 -1.90 13.14 17.99
CA VAL A 54 -1.48 14.55 17.94
C VAL A 54 -2.63 15.55 17.95
N LEU A 55 -3.88 15.08 18.05
CA LEU A 55 -5.03 15.98 18.08
C LEU A 55 -5.20 16.66 19.43
N GLY A 56 -5.71 17.90 19.40
CA GLY A 56 -6.12 18.66 20.57
C GLY A 56 -4.98 19.41 21.24
N GLY A 57 -5.28 20.53 21.88
CA GLY A 57 -4.34 21.33 22.64
C GLY A 57 -3.60 22.38 21.84
N ALA A 58 -3.18 23.46 22.52
CA ALA A 58 -2.58 24.63 21.89
C ALA A 58 -1.21 24.34 21.28
N ASP A 59 -0.42 23.48 21.91
CA ASP A 59 0.95 23.18 21.44
C ASP A 59 1.03 21.87 20.67
N ARG A 60 -0.08 21.36 20.20
CA ARG A 60 -0.12 20.05 19.57
C ARG A 60 0.62 19.98 18.25
N ALA A 61 0.67 21.07 17.48
CA ALA A 61 1.39 21.07 16.22
C ALA A 61 2.88 20.81 16.44
N ARG A 62 3.48 21.48 17.43
CA ARG A 62 4.89 21.30 17.78
C ARG A 62 5.14 19.91 18.38
N TYR A 63 4.29 19.53 19.32
CA TYR A 63 4.37 18.21 19.93
C TYR A 63 4.26 17.09 18.88
N GLY A 64 3.29 17.24 17.98
CA GLY A 64 3.08 16.25 16.93
C GLY A 64 4.28 16.12 16.01
N ASP A 65 4.89 17.24 15.64
CA ASP A 65 6.08 17.23 14.79
C ASP A 65 7.25 16.53 15.47
N GLN A 66 7.48 16.82 16.73
CA GLN A 66 8.54 16.19 17.50
C GLN A 66 8.27 14.70 17.70
N LEU A 67 7.03 14.33 17.96
CA LEU A 67 6.64 12.94 18.14
C LEU A 67 6.86 12.15 16.86
N ILE A 68 6.42 12.68 15.72
CA ILE A 68 6.59 12.01 14.43
C ILE A 68 8.07 11.85 14.11
N GLN A 69 8.89 12.85 14.42
CA GLN A 69 10.33 12.76 14.19
C GLN A 69 10.96 11.64 15.01
N ARG A 70 10.64 11.54 16.29
CA ARG A 70 11.19 10.49 17.17
C ARG A 70 10.71 9.10 16.78
N VAL A 71 9.41 8.97 16.55
CA VAL A 71 8.83 7.68 16.17
C VAL A 71 9.38 7.25 14.82
N GLY A 72 9.53 8.18 13.89
CA GLY A 72 10.11 7.88 12.58
C GLY A 72 11.52 7.36 12.67
N GLU A 73 12.34 7.96 13.53
CA GLU A 73 13.70 7.49 13.72
C GLU A 73 13.73 6.06 14.25
N GLN A 74 12.88 5.76 15.23
CA GLN A 74 12.81 4.43 15.84
C GLN A 74 12.29 3.39 14.85
N LEU A 75 11.21 3.70 14.15
CA LEU A 75 10.61 2.77 13.19
C LEU A 75 11.51 2.53 11.98
N ALA A 76 12.21 3.57 11.53
CA ALA A 76 13.13 3.42 10.39
C ALA A 76 14.29 2.48 10.74
N GLN A 77 14.76 2.51 11.97
CA GLN A 77 15.81 1.58 12.41
C GLN A 77 15.31 0.14 12.43
N GLU A 78 14.05 -0.07 12.79
CA GLU A 78 13.48 -1.42 12.89
C GLU A 78 12.99 -1.95 11.54
N PHE A 79 12.36 -1.11 10.74
CA PHE A 79 11.61 -1.54 9.55
C PHE A 79 12.07 -0.89 8.25
N GLY A 80 12.98 0.07 8.30
CA GLY A 80 13.55 0.67 7.11
C GLY A 80 12.97 2.03 6.75
N ARG A 81 13.45 2.57 5.64
CA ARG A 81 13.19 3.96 5.23
C ARG A 81 11.72 4.29 5.00
N GLY A 82 10.92 3.28 4.69
CA GLY A 82 9.50 3.51 4.47
C GLY A 82 8.77 4.10 5.67
N PHE A 83 9.38 4.03 6.85
CA PHE A 83 8.78 4.53 8.09
C PHE A 83 9.51 5.76 8.65
N GLU A 84 10.33 6.43 7.85
CA GLU A 84 10.92 7.69 8.24
C GLU A 84 9.86 8.76 8.46
N ALA A 85 10.22 9.81 9.21
CA ALA A 85 9.29 10.88 9.56
C ALA A 85 8.56 11.47 8.35
N LYS A 86 9.27 11.64 7.24
CA LYS A 86 8.68 12.15 6.00
C LYS A 86 7.52 11.29 5.54
N ASN A 87 7.71 9.98 5.56
CA ASN A 87 6.67 9.04 5.13
C ASN A 87 5.55 8.93 6.17
N LEU A 88 5.87 9.02 7.45
CA LEU A 88 4.84 9.05 8.49
C LEU A 88 3.93 10.26 8.32
N ARG A 89 4.47 11.42 7.98
CA ARG A 89 3.67 12.61 7.72
C ARG A 89 2.73 12.40 6.53
N ARG A 90 3.20 11.72 5.50
CA ARG A 90 2.36 11.35 4.36
C ARG A 90 1.24 10.40 4.75
N MET A 91 1.53 9.46 5.66
CA MET A 91 0.51 8.55 6.16
C MET A 91 -0.56 9.30 6.95
N VAL A 92 -0.16 10.29 7.75
CA VAL A 92 -1.11 11.15 8.46
C VAL A 92 -1.99 11.92 7.47
N GLN A 93 -1.37 12.52 6.44
CA GLN A 93 -2.13 13.22 5.39
C GLN A 93 -3.11 12.29 4.69
N PHE A 94 -2.67 11.07 4.44
CA PHE A 94 -3.51 10.04 3.82
C PHE A 94 -4.74 9.75 4.68
N ALA A 95 -4.56 9.55 5.98
CA ALA A 95 -5.67 9.30 6.89
C ALA A 95 -6.62 10.51 6.97
N GLN A 96 -6.08 11.73 6.92
CA GLN A 96 -6.89 12.95 6.91
C GLN A 96 -7.70 13.10 5.63
N ALA A 97 -7.08 12.79 4.49
CA ALA A 97 -7.72 12.93 3.19
C ALA A 97 -8.76 11.84 2.94
N PHE A 98 -8.56 10.66 3.49
CA PHE A 98 -9.44 9.51 3.32
C PHE A 98 -9.83 8.95 4.69
N PRO A 99 -10.74 9.63 5.41
CA PRO A 99 -11.04 9.26 6.79
C PRO A 99 -11.87 8.00 6.94
N GLN A 100 -12.40 7.45 5.86
CA GLN A 100 -13.27 6.27 5.90
C GLN A 100 -12.49 5.02 5.52
N PRO A 101 -12.27 4.09 6.46
CA PRO A 101 -11.48 2.88 6.17
C PRO A 101 -12.08 2.00 5.06
N GLU A 102 -13.40 2.03 4.89
CA GLU A 102 -14.07 1.25 3.85
C GLU A 102 -13.66 1.71 2.45
N ILE A 103 -13.53 3.03 2.27
CA ILE A 103 -13.11 3.59 0.97
C ILE A 103 -11.66 3.22 0.70
N VAL A 104 -10.81 3.31 1.71
CA VAL A 104 -9.40 2.91 1.58
C VAL A 104 -9.29 1.44 1.21
N ALA A 105 -10.07 0.58 1.87
CA ALA A 105 -10.07 -0.85 1.57
C ALA A 105 -10.47 -1.13 0.13
N THR A 106 -11.46 -0.40 -0.38
CA THR A 106 -11.92 -0.55 -1.76
C THR A 106 -10.89 -0.07 -2.76
N LEU A 107 -10.37 1.14 -2.56
CA LEU A 107 -9.42 1.76 -3.50
C LEU A 107 -8.07 1.07 -3.49
N SER A 108 -7.64 0.52 -2.36
CA SER A 108 -6.33 -0.12 -2.25
C SER A 108 -6.22 -1.40 -3.08
N ARG A 109 -7.33 -1.94 -3.56
CA ARG A 109 -7.31 -3.07 -4.49
C ARG A 109 -6.85 -2.65 -5.88
N GLN A 110 -6.99 -1.37 -6.22
CA GLN A 110 -6.69 -0.84 -7.54
C GLN A 110 -5.52 0.14 -7.53
N LEU A 111 -5.33 0.86 -6.43
CA LEU A 111 -4.31 1.89 -6.31
C LEU A 111 -3.24 1.46 -5.31
N SER A 112 -1.98 1.62 -5.70
CA SER A 112 -0.86 1.40 -4.79
C SER A 112 -0.62 2.63 -3.92
N TRP A 113 0.23 2.46 -2.91
CA TRP A 113 0.63 3.56 -2.04
C TRP A 113 1.21 4.74 -2.84
N SER A 114 1.99 4.46 -3.88
CA SER A 114 2.56 5.51 -4.72
C SER A 114 1.48 6.37 -5.39
N HIS A 115 0.40 5.75 -5.83
CA HIS A 115 -0.71 6.49 -6.43
C HIS A 115 -1.35 7.42 -5.40
N PHE A 116 -1.58 6.93 -4.17
CA PHE A 116 -2.16 7.76 -3.12
C PHE A 116 -1.25 8.93 -2.77
N VAL A 117 0.06 8.72 -2.67
CA VAL A 117 1.02 9.78 -2.37
C VAL A 117 0.93 10.89 -3.42
N ASN A 118 0.80 10.53 -4.69
CA ASN A 118 0.70 11.52 -5.76
C ASN A 118 -0.61 12.33 -5.70
N LEU A 119 -1.65 11.75 -5.14
CA LEU A 119 -2.95 12.44 -5.00
C LEU A 119 -3.03 13.32 -3.76
N LEU A 120 -2.22 13.07 -2.75
CA LEU A 120 -2.31 13.77 -1.47
C LEU A 120 -2.19 15.29 -1.59
N PRO A 121 -1.23 15.85 -2.33
CA PRO A 121 -1.15 17.30 -2.45
C PRO A 121 -2.40 17.94 -3.02
N LEU A 122 -3.01 17.32 -4.02
CA LEU A 122 -4.25 17.82 -4.61
C LEU A 122 -5.40 17.74 -3.62
N LYS A 123 -5.48 16.64 -2.89
CA LYS A 123 -6.57 16.44 -1.92
C LYS A 123 -6.46 17.40 -0.74
N THR A 124 -5.25 17.64 -0.27
CA THR A 124 -5.04 18.52 0.89
C THR A 124 -5.16 20.01 0.55
N GLU A 125 -4.93 20.37 -0.70
CA GLU A 125 -5.08 21.77 -1.15
C GLU A 125 -6.54 22.13 -1.41
N ALA A 126 -7.34 21.15 -1.71
CA ALA A 126 -8.77 21.37 -1.94
C ALA A 126 -9.50 21.61 -0.62
#